data_8714ffb5e04aaf9cecabe4992e5a8b3a
#
_entry.id   8714ffb5e04aaf9cecabe4992e5a8b3a
#
_cell.length_a   1.000
_cell.length_b   1.000
_cell.length_c   1.000
_cell.angle_alpha   90.00
_cell.angle_beta   90.00
_cell.angle_gamma   90.00
#
_symmetry.space_group_name_H-M   'P 1'
#
loop_
_entity.id
_entity.type
_entity.pdbx_description
1 polymer ?
#
loop_
_entity_poly.entity_id
_entity_poly.type
_entity_poly.pdbx_seq_one_letter_code
_entity_poly.pdbx_strand_id
1 'polypeptide(L)'
;MNNENLNATLRCVTRPSAAQEEKIKTFLKNKYQAQNITLNILIDPSVRGGFILSANNDEYDWSTRSRQQQLQEQIQAARDKAIQMKKDGTLMSILKEAIEQFEATSQENEVGYVETIGDGIATISGLDHAMYGEVVVFENGTKGMVLDITTENIGVILFDTEGTIGQGTKVSRTKKQAGMPVSSNFLGRVVDPLGNPIDGLGPIEATEMRPIEEPAPSIIDRKPVTTPMETGILSIDSMFPIGRGQRELIIGDRQTGKTSIALDTILNQKGKDCICIYVSIAQKASTVANLVNTLKKNDAMDYTVIVNSTAADSASLQYIAPYSATSLAEYFMHQGKDVLIVYDDLSKHAVAYRTISLLLGRSPGREAYPGDVFYLHSRLLERSSRLNSGGSITALPIIETQDGDVSAYIPTNVISITDGQIFLESDLFFEGQRPAVNVGLSVSRVGGAAQTKAMKKASGSLRINLAQYREMKEFTQFASDLDDATKRQLQHGQVLMELLKQPLNHPMSHADMVIVLVVADAGILDDLDPKQIKKEETTLLDWFNENHSEISREINTTKKLDDNLKTRIITLAKQYRGQE
;
A
#
# COMPACT_ATOMS: atom_id res chain seq x y z
N MET A 1 42.62 0.85 -16.90
CA MET A 1 43.70 0.36 -16.02
C MET A 1 44.51 -0.65 -16.82
N ASN A 2 45.85 -0.53 -16.85
CA ASN A 2 46.70 -1.48 -17.59
C ASN A 2 46.66 -2.85 -16.89
N ASN A 3 45.92 -3.81 -17.45
CA ASN A 3 45.85 -5.19 -16.97
C ASN A 3 47.07 -5.99 -17.41
N GLU A 4 48.28 -5.64 -16.95
CA GLU A 4 49.49 -6.41 -17.26
C GLU A 4 49.53 -7.74 -16.52
N ASN A 5 48.99 -7.83 -15.30
CA ASN A 5 48.99 -9.04 -14.47
C ASN A 5 47.57 -9.34 -13.96
N LEU A 6 47.04 -10.52 -14.26
CA LEU A 6 45.74 -11.00 -13.78
C LEU A 6 45.94 -12.12 -12.77
N ASN A 7 45.39 -11.98 -11.58
CA ASN A 7 45.31 -13.04 -10.58
C ASN A 7 43.95 -13.74 -10.69
N ALA A 8 43.95 -15.06 -10.88
CA ALA A 8 42.77 -15.90 -10.94
C ALA A 8 42.87 -17.08 -9.97
N THR A 9 41.75 -17.47 -9.39
CA THR A 9 41.67 -18.62 -8.48
C THR A 9 40.75 -19.66 -9.07
N LEU A 10 41.24 -20.89 -9.17
CA LEU A 10 40.48 -22.07 -9.61
C LEU A 10 40.22 -22.97 -8.40
N ARG A 11 38.96 -23.13 -8.03
CA ARG A 11 38.51 -24.10 -7.03
C ARG A 11 38.00 -25.36 -7.74
N CYS A 12 38.51 -26.51 -7.39
CA CYS A 12 38.15 -27.79 -8.02
C CYS A 12 38.33 -28.96 -7.05
N VAL A 13 37.62 -30.07 -7.30
CA VAL A 13 37.71 -31.28 -6.46
C VAL A 13 39.04 -32.01 -6.70
N THR A 14 39.47 -32.04 -7.95
CA THR A 14 40.74 -32.69 -8.36
C THR A 14 41.55 -31.71 -9.17
N ARG A 15 42.88 -31.71 -8.95
CA ARG A 15 43.77 -30.79 -9.65
C ARG A 15 43.71 -31.03 -11.17
N PRO A 16 43.50 -29.97 -11.97
CA PRO A 16 43.45 -30.07 -13.43
C PRO A 16 44.84 -30.53 -14.00
N SER A 17 44.79 -31.12 -15.16
CA SER A 17 46.00 -31.43 -15.91
C SER A 17 46.68 -30.17 -16.46
N ALA A 18 48.00 -30.23 -16.74
CA ALA A 18 48.71 -29.09 -17.32
C ALA A 18 48.07 -28.54 -18.60
N ALA A 19 47.50 -29.39 -19.44
CA ALA A 19 46.77 -28.98 -20.64
C ALA A 19 45.46 -28.25 -20.35
N GLN A 20 44.77 -28.57 -19.24
CA GLN A 20 43.56 -27.87 -18.79
C GLN A 20 43.92 -26.53 -18.16
N GLU A 21 44.99 -26.47 -17.35
CA GLU A 21 45.49 -25.20 -16.79
C GLU A 21 45.84 -24.20 -17.91
N GLU A 22 46.47 -24.67 -18.98
CA GLU A 22 46.88 -23.83 -20.13
C GLU A 22 45.64 -23.32 -20.91
N LYS A 23 44.61 -24.15 -21.08
CA LYS A 23 43.33 -23.72 -21.70
C LYS A 23 42.65 -22.65 -20.87
N ILE A 24 42.63 -22.78 -19.54
CA ILE A 24 42.05 -21.79 -18.63
C ILE A 24 42.83 -20.46 -18.71
N LYS A 25 44.15 -20.51 -18.69
CA LYS A 25 44.98 -19.30 -18.85
C LYS A 25 44.75 -18.65 -20.21
N THR A 26 44.63 -19.43 -21.28
CA THR A 26 44.33 -18.89 -22.63
C THR A 26 42.97 -18.23 -22.67
N PHE A 27 41.94 -18.82 -22.06
CA PHE A 27 40.63 -18.23 -21.92
C PHE A 27 40.69 -16.90 -21.19
N LEU A 28 41.33 -16.86 -20.01
CA LEU A 28 41.49 -15.64 -19.22
C LEU A 28 42.27 -14.55 -19.97
N LYS A 29 43.35 -14.95 -20.68
CA LYS A 29 44.15 -14.03 -21.48
C LYS A 29 43.33 -13.36 -22.60
N ASN A 30 42.52 -14.13 -23.28
CA ASN A 30 41.69 -13.64 -24.37
C ASN A 30 40.55 -12.74 -23.84
N LYS A 31 39.95 -13.09 -22.70
CA LYS A 31 38.82 -12.35 -22.12
C LYS A 31 39.23 -11.03 -21.51
N TYR A 32 40.30 -11.06 -20.70
CA TYR A 32 40.73 -9.85 -19.96
C TYR A 32 41.88 -9.10 -20.64
N GLN A 33 42.36 -9.58 -21.80
CA GLN A 33 43.49 -8.98 -22.54
C GLN A 33 44.75 -8.82 -21.67
N ALA A 34 44.92 -9.71 -20.68
CA ALA A 34 46.02 -9.66 -19.74
C ALA A 34 47.29 -10.32 -20.35
N GLN A 35 48.49 -9.75 -20.10
CA GLN A 35 49.75 -10.30 -20.59
C GLN A 35 50.22 -11.49 -19.73
N ASN A 36 50.12 -11.36 -18.41
CA ASN A 36 50.53 -12.38 -17.46
C ASN A 36 49.34 -12.84 -16.60
N ILE A 37 49.21 -14.17 -16.42
CA ILE A 37 48.14 -14.72 -15.60
C ILE A 37 48.77 -15.60 -14.51
N THR A 38 48.45 -15.27 -13.27
CA THR A 38 48.77 -16.08 -12.10
C THR A 38 47.51 -16.87 -11.72
N LEU A 39 47.54 -18.19 -11.96
CA LEU A 39 46.42 -19.09 -11.61
C LEU A 39 46.73 -19.81 -10.29
N ASN A 40 45.98 -19.47 -9.26
CA ASN A 40 46.02 -20.14 -7.96
C ASN A 40 45.00 -21.29 -7.95
N ILE A 41 45.43 -22.51 -7.64
CA ILE A 41 44.57 -23.70 -7.66
C ILE A 41 44.33 -24.16 -6.24
N LEU A 42 43.05 -24.15 -5.84
CA LEU A 42 42.57 -24.61 -4.54
C LEU A 42 41.77 -25.90 -4.70
N ILE A 43 42.15 -26.92 -3.95
CA ILE A 43 41.39 -28.16 -3.88
C ILE A 43 40.27 -27.99 -2.85
N ASP A 44 39.04 -27.99 -3.32
CA ASP A 44 37.84 -27.73 -2.51
C ASP A 44 36.80 -28.85 -2.72
N PRO A 45 36.65 -29.76 -1.75
CA PRO A 45 35.66 -30.86 -1.84
C PRO A 45 34.19 -30.37 -1.87
N SER A 46 33.92 -29.13 -1.43
CA SER A 46 32.58 -28.57 -1.41
C SER A 46 31.99 -28.32 -2.80
N VAL A 47 32.82 -28.20 -3.83
CA VAL A 47 32.44 -28.03 -5.24
C VAL A 47 31.67 -29.25 -5.81
N ARG A 48 31.82 -30.45 -5.19
CA ARG A 48 31.13 -31.72 -5.54
C ARG A 48 31.24 -32.14 -7.01
N GLY A 49 32.26 -31.67 -7.74
CA GLY A 49 32.50 -31.96 -9.15
C GLY A 49 32.48 -30.73 -10.04
N GLY A 50 33.24 -30.74 -11.12
CA GLY A 50 33.49 -29.57 -11.95
C GLY A 50 34.51 -28.62 -11.32
N PHE A 51 34.39 -27.34 -11.60
CA PHE A 51 35.28 -26.29 -11.05
C PHE A 51 34.59 -24.94 -11.02
N ILE A 52 35.13 -24.04 -10.20
CA ILE A 52 34.77 -22.63 -10.11
C ILE A 52 36.03 -21.80 -10.37
N LEU A 53 35.95 -20.91 -11.35
CA LEU A 53 37.07 -20.04 -11.74
C LEU A 53 36.68 -18.59 -11.38
N SER A 54 37.47 -17.96 -10.51
CA SER A 54 37.26 -16.55 -10.14
C SER A 54 38.43 -15.72 -10.67
N ALA A 55 38.13 -14.64 -11.37
CA ALA A 55 39.12 -13.69 -11.89
C ALA A 55 38.55 -12.27 -11.86
N ASN A 56 39.25 -11.33 -11.24
CA ASN A 56 38.71 -10.02 -10.86
C ASN A 56 37.41 -10.20 -10.05
N ASN A 57 36.31 -9.58 -10.52
CA ASN A 57 34.98 -9.66 -9.92
C ASN A 57 34.06 -10.67 -10.61
N ASP A 58 34.58 -11.43 -11.60
CA ASP A 58 33.83 -12.43 -12.33
C ASP A 58 34.07 -13.83 -11.76
N GLU A 59 33.02 -14.59 -11.61
CA GLU A 59 33.08 -15.99 -11.22
C GLU A 59 32.37 -16.85 -12.27
N TYR A 60 33.10 -17.85 -12.77
CA TYR A 60 32.61 -18.83 -13.74
C TYR A 60 32.38 -20.12 -12.99
N ASP A 61 31.14 -20.50 -12.76
CA ASP A 61 30.74 -21.68 -12.03
C ASP A 61 30.33 -22.81 -12.99
N TRP A 62 31.20 -23.80 -13.12
CA TRP A 62 30.94 -25.08 -13.82
C TRP A 62 30.78 -26.25 -12.84
N SER A 63 30.45 -25.97 -11.57
CA SER A 63 30.23 -27.04 -10.59
C SER A 63 28.97 -27.84 -10.88
N THR A 64 28.94 -29.06 -10.38
CA THR A 64 27.75 -29.94 -10.46
C THR A 64 26.56 -29.29 -9.77
N ARG A 65 26.78 -28.53 -8.71
CA ARG A 65 25.72 -27.80 -7.98
C ARG A 65 25.06 -26.74 -8.87
N SER A 66 25.85 -25.93 -9.57
CA SER A 66 25.34 -24.90 -10.48
C SER A 66 24.51 -25.50 -11.61
N ARG A 67 25.00 -26.60 -12.22
CA ARG A 67 24.24 -27.30 -13.27
C ARG A 67 22.92 -27.87 -12.77
N GLN A 68 22.88 -28.38 -11.55
CA GLN A 68 21.68 -28.92 -10.92
C GLN A 68 20.67 -27.83 -10.66
N GLN A 69 21.12 -26.67 -10.22
CA GLN A 69 20.28 -25.50 -10.01
C GLN A 69 19.70 -24.96 -11.34
N GLN A 70 20.51 -24.81 -12.39
CA GLN A 70 20.05 -24.41 -13.72
C GLN A 70 18.97 -25.37 -14.27
N LEU A 71 19.16 -26.66 -14.08
CA LEU A 71 18.17 -27.66 -14.49
C LEU A 71 16.85 -27.50 -13.71
N GLN A 72 16.93 -27.26 -12.39
CA GLN A 72 15.74 -27.04 -11.56
C GLN A 72 14.99 -25.77 -11.99
N GLU A 73 15.69 -24.67 -12.26
CA GLU A 73 15.11 -23.42 -12.75
C GLU A 73 14.42 -23.62 -14.11
N GLN A 74 15.02 -24.37 -15.01
CA GLN A 74 14.45 -24.66 -16.33
C GLN A 74 13.20 -25.55 -16.24
N ILE A 75 13.22 -26.56 -15.36
CA ILE A 75 12.05 -27.38 -15.06
C ILE A 75 10.92 -26.56 -14.46
N GLN A 76 11.22 -25.65 -13.54
CA GLN A 76 10.21 -24.76 -12.96
C GLN A 76 9.60 -23.82 -14.00
N ALA A 77 10.43 -23.18 -14.83
CA ALA A 77 9.96 -22.33 -15.92
C ALA A 77 9.08 -23.09 -16.95
N ALA A 78 9.45 -24.35 -17.26
CA ALA A 78 8.66 -25.22 -18.12
C ALA A 78 7.30 -25.57 -17.49
N ARG A 79 7.28 -25.82 -16.18
CA ARG A 79 6.05 -26.07 -15.40
C ARG A 79 5.14 -24.86 -15.41
N ASP A 80 5.68 -23.67 -15.14
CA ASP A 80 4.92 -22.41 -15.13
C ASP A 80 4.31 -22.11 -16.51
N LYS A 81 5.07 -22.35 -17.58
CA LYS A 81 4.59 -22.23 -18.96
C LYS A 81 3.46 -23.22 -19.29
N ALA A 82 3.55 -24.45 -18.79
CA ALA A 82 2.52 -25.48 -18.99
C ALA A 82 1.22 -25.15 -18.24
N ILE A 83 1.31 -24.58 -17.03
CA ILE A 83 0.16 -24.12 -16.24
C ILE A 83 -0.56 -22.98 -16.97
N GLN A 84 0.17 -22.02 -17.55
CA GLN A 84 -0.42 -20.92 -18.33
C GLN A 84 -1.18 -21.41 -19.58
N MET A 85 -0.74 -22.53 -20.20
CA MET A 85 -1.37 -23.07 -21.41
C MET A 85 -2.65 -23.90 -21.16
N LYS A 86 -3.07 -24.15 -19.92
CA LYS A 86 -4.30 -24.88 -19.51
C LYS A 86 -4.55 -26.21 -20.28
N LYS A 87 -3.51 -26.99 -20.60
CA LYS A 87 -3.64 -28.28 -21.32
C LYS A 87 -3.00 -29.42 -20.52
N ASP A 88 -3.82 -30.25 -19.90
CA ASP A 88 -3.38 -31.39 -19.05
C ASP A 88 -2.51 -32.44 -19.73
N GLY A 89 -2.48 -32.53 -21.04
CA GLY A 89 -1.62 -33.48 -21.77
C GLY A 89 -0.24 -32.95 -22.16
N THR A 90 0.00 -31.65 -21.95
CA THR A 90 1.18 -30.97 -22.49
C THR A 90 2.33 -30.86 -21.47
N LEU A 91 2.04 -30.98 -20.16
CA LEU A 91 3.01 -30.79 -19.08
C LEU A 91 4.20 -31.79 -19.22
N MET A 92 3.92 -33.07 -19.43
CA MET A 92 4.96 -34.09 -19.52
C MET A 92 5.84 -33.95 -20.77
N SER A 93 5.25 -33.52 -21.89
CA SER A 93 6.01 -33.27 -23.12
C SER A 93 6.90 -32.03 -23.01
N ILE A 94 6.39 -30.93 -22.41
CA ILE A 94 7.16 -29.72 -22.19
C ILE A 94 8.31 -29.96 -21.20
N LEU A 95 8.05 -30.70 -20.11
CA LEU A 95 9.10 -31.07 -19.15
C LEU A 95 10.16 -31.95 -19.78
N LYS A 96 9.75 -32.93 -20.62
CA LYS A 96 10.68 -33.81 -21.34
C LYS A 96 11.55 -33.02 -22.31
N GLU A 97 10.95 -32.12 -23.08
CA GLU A 97 11.66 -31.24 -24.01
C GLU A 97 12.63 -30.29 -23.27
N ALA A 98 12.22 -29.72 -22.12
CA ALA A 98 13.08 -28.89 -21.30
C ALA A 98 14.31 -29.64 -20.74
N ILE A 99 14.14 -30.91 -20.41
CA ILE A 99 15.25 -31.77 -19.93
C ILE A 99 16.15 -32.20 -21.10
N GLU A 100 15.58 -32.58 -22.24
CA GLU A 100 16.33 -33.02 -23.43
C GLU A 100 17.12 -31.85 -24.07
N GLN A 101 16.62 -30.63 -24.01
CA GLN A 101 17.28 -29.41 -24.55
C GLN A 101 18.17 -28.71 -23.52
N PHE A 102 18.36 -29.30 -22.33
CA PHE A 102 19.19 -28.70 -21.30
C PHE A 102 20.66 -28.72 -21.68
N GLU A 103 21.19 -27.56 -22.02
CA GLU A 103 22.62 -27.31 -22.15
C GLU A 103 23.11 -26.50 -20.96
N ALA A 104 23.97 -27.09 -20.14
CA ALA A 104 24.60 -26.39 -19.04
C ALA A 104 25.56 -25.31 -19.58
N THR A 105 25.19 -24.08 -19.42
CA THR A 105 26.06 -22.94 -19.72
C THR A 105 26.83 -22.51 -18.47
N SER A 106 28.04 -21.97 -18.63
CA SER A 106 28.69 -21.31 -17.51
C SER A 106 27.90 -20.09 -17.13
N GLN A 107 27.43 -20.03 -15.89
CA GLN A 107 26.93 -18.77 -15.39
C GLN A 107 28.11 -17.84 -15.09
N GLU A 108 28.19 -16.76 -15.84
CA GLU A 108 29.08 -15.65 -15.54
C GLU A 108 28.38 -14.82 -14.46
N ASN A 109 28.73 -15.08 -13.21
CA ASN A 109 28.18 -14.37 -12.06
C ASN A 109 29.20 -13.33 -11.62
N GLU A 110 28.76 -12.08 -11.63
CA GLU A 110 29.48 -11.01 -10.99
C GLU A 110 29.35 -11.15 -9.49
N VAL A 111 30.46 -11.09 -8.78
CA VAL A 111 30.53 -11.22 -7.32
C VAL A 111 31.14 -9.99 -6.70
N GLY A 112 30.52 -9.56 -5.61
CA GLY A 112 31.00 -8.50 -4.76
C GLY A 112 31.35 -8.99 -3.37
N TYR A 113 31.89 -8.11 -2.58
CA TYR A 113 32.27 -8.37 -1.20
C TYR A 113 31.78 -7.25 -0.30
N VAL A 114 31.28 -7.63 0.88
CA VAL A 114 30.85 -6.66 1.90
C VAL A 114 32.04 -5.89 2.43
N GLU A 115 32.02 -4.57 2.28
CA GLU A 115 33.01 -3.68 2.88
C GLU A 115 32.62 -3.26 4.29
N THR A 116 31.37 -2.82 4.45
CA THR A 116 30.81 -2.45 5.75
C THR A 116 29.40 -2.97 5.89
N ILE A 117 28.99 -3.27 7.11
CA ILE A 117 27.62 -3.67 7.46
C ILE A 117 27.24 -3.09 8.80
N GLY A 118 26.00 -2.63 8.92
CA GLY A 118 25.43 -2.11 10.16
C GLY A 118 23.97 -1.72 9.96
N ASP A 119 23.16 -1.90 11.00
CA ASP A 119 21.77 -1.44 11.07
C ASP A 119 20.89 -1.82 9.85
N GLY A 120 21.11 -3.03 9.30
CA GLY A 120 20.33 -3.53 8.17
C GLY A 120 20.75 -3.00 6.80
N ILE A 121 21.93 -2.34 6.72
CA ILE A 121 22.53 -1.86 5.45
C ILE A 121 23.92 -2.46 5.28
N ALA A 122 24.25 -2.85 4.05
CA ALA A 122 25.57 -3.30 3.66
C ALA A 122 26.11 -2.45 2.50
N THR A 123 27.38 -2.06 2.58
CA THR A 123 28.11 -1.47 1.45
C THR A 123 28.93 -2.59 0.81
N ILE A 124 28.81 -2.73 -0.51
CA ILE A 124 29.38 -3.84 -1.27
C ILE A 124 30.21 -3.28 -2.42
N SER A 125 31.42 -3.78 -2.60
CA SER A 125 32.27 -3.50 -3.76
C SER A 125 32.28 -4.66 -4.76
N GLY A 126 32.59 -4.37 -6.01
CA GLY A 126 32.79 -5.38 -7.06
C GLY A 126 31.54 -5.86 -7.79
N LEU A 127 30.39 -5.20 -7.60
CA LEU A 127 29.18 -5.43 -8.38
C LEU A 127 28.92 -4.24 -9.34
N ASP A 128 29.82 -4.08 -10.31
CA ASP A 128 29.88 -2.89 -11.17
C ASP A 128 28.66 -2.72 -12.10
N HIS A 129 27.94 -3.81 -12.38
CA HIS A 129 26.77 -3.81 -13.25
C HIS A 129 25.45 -4.00 -12.48
N ALA A 130 25.47 -3.88 -11.14
CA ALA A 130 24.24 -3.96 -10.35
C ALA A 130 23.25 -2.85 -10.71
N MET A 131 21.96 -3.19 -10.71
CA MET A 131 20.89 -2.24 -11.03
C MET A 131 20.17 -1.80 -9.76
N TYR A 132 19.67 -0.56 -9.76
CA TYR A 132 18.78 -0.07 -8.71
C TYR A 132 17.55 -0.97 -8.58
N GLY A 133 17.19 -1.35 -7.35
CA GLY A 133 16.08 -2.27 -7.08
C GLY A 133 16.39 -3.76 -7.31
N GLU A 134 17.61 -4.11 -7.74
CA GLU A 134 18.01 -5.49 -7.94
C GLU A 134 18.18 -6.23 -6.60
N VAL A 135 17.71 -7.46 -6.55
CA VAL A 135 17.95 -8.36 -5.40
C VAL A 135 19.34 -8.96 -5.51
N VAL A 136 20.10 -8.88 -4.43
CA VAL A 136 21.38 -9.56 -4.25
C VAL A 136 21.27 -10.62 -3.15
N VAL A 137 22.08 -11.68 -3.26
CA VAL A 137 22.10 -12.78 -2.30
C VAL A 137 23.48 -12.91 -1.70
N PHE A 138 23.54 -12.89 -0.38
CA PHE A 138 24.74 -13.09 0.40
C PHE A 138 25.06 -14.59 0.52
N GLU A 139 26.31 -14.92 0.79
CA GLU A 139 26.78 -16.32 0.87
C GLU A 139 26.01 -17.16 1.90
N ASN A 140 25.51 -16.55 2.98
CA ASN A 140 24.68 -17.19 3.99
C ASN A 140 23.20 -17.37 3.58
N GLY A 141 22.81 -16.92 2.37
CA GLY A 141 21.43 -16.99 1.85
C GLY A 141 20.56 -15.76 2.16
N THR A 142 21.03 -14.80 2.97
CA THR A 142 20.33 -13.54 3.21
C THR A 142 20.15 -12.78 1.91
N LYS A 143 19.01 -12.11 1.75
CA LYS A 143 18.70 -11.30 0.58
C LYS A 143 18.68 -9.81 0.95
N GLY A 144 19.07 -9.00 -0.02
CA GLY A 144 18.96 -7.56 0.09
C GLY A 144 18.63 -6.93 -1.25
N MET A 145 18.30 -5.65 -1.23
CA MET A 145 17.98 -4.86 -2.43
C MET A 145 18.96 -3.70 -2.58
N VAL A 146 19.45 -3.52 -3.79
CA VAL A 146 20.32 -2.39 -4.15
C VAL A 146 19.50 -1.10 -4.14
N LEU A 147 19.91 -0.15 -3.30
CA LEU A 147 19.22 1.13 -3.14
C LEU A 147 20.10 2.35 -3.46
N ASP A 148 21.42 2.17 -3.45
CA ASP A 148 22.37 3.20 -3.79
C ASP A 148 23.48 2.66 -4.67
N ILE A 149 23.92 3.45 -5.65
CA ILE A 149 24.96 3.05 -6.59
C ILE A 149 25.93 4.22 -6.75
N THR A 150 27.17 3.99 -6.38
CA THR A 150 28.27 4.93 -6.56
C THR A 150 29.29 4.39 -7.57
N THR A 151 30.33 5.13 -7.85
CA THR A 151 31.42 4.68 -8.75
C THR A 151 32.31 3.60 -8.14
N GLU A 152 32.30 3.43 -6.82
CA GLU A 152 33.21 2.55 -6.10
C GLU A 152 32.48 1.38 -5.42
N ASN A 153 31.22 1.61 -4.98
CA ASN A 153 30.46 0.62 -4.24
C ASN A 153 28.95 0.80 -4.43
N ILE A 154 28.20 -0.19 -3.96
CA ILE A 154 26.74 -0.16 -3.91
C ILE A 154 26.25 -0.25 -2.46
N GLY A 155 25.17 0.48 -2.16
CA GLY A 155 24.45 0.41 -0.90
C GLY A 155 23.26 -0.54 -1.01
N VAL A 156 23.19 -1.55 -0.15
CA VAL A 156 22.18 -2.60 -0.14
C VAL A 156 21.44 -2.57 1.18
N ILE A 157 20.10 -2.53 1.12
CA ILE A 157 19.25 -2.74 2.30
C ILE A 157 18.95 -4.23 2.45
N LEU A 158 19.09 -4.73 3.68
CA LEU A 158 18.86 -6.14 3.99
C LEU A 158 17.39 -6.40 4.33
N PHE A 159 16.84 -7.48 3.82
CA PHE A 159 15.47 -7.92 4.13
C PHE A 159 15.39 -8.72 5.42
N ASP A 160 16.48 -9.37 5.80
CA ASP A 160 16.60 -10.19 7.00
C ASP A 160 17.90 -9.84 7.73
N THR A 161 17.80 -9.70 9.03
CA THR A 161 18.95 -9.40 9.92
C THR A 161 19.38 -10.59 10.77
N GLU A 162 18.72 -11.75 10.64
CA GLU A 162 19.00 -12.94 11.48
C GLU A 162 20.33 -13.63 11.11
N GLY A 163 20.88 -13.37 9.92
CA GLY A 163 22.14 -13.95 9.49
C GLY A 163 23.37 -13.17 9.95
N THR A 164 24.42 -13.87 10.35
CA THR A 164 25.74 -13.24 10.58
C THR A 164 26.40 -12.94 9.25
N ILE A 165 26.28 -11.71 8.79
CA ILE A 165 27.03 -11.17 7.65
C ILE A 165 28.20 -10.38 8.23
N GLY A 166 29.41 -10.65 7.76
CA GLY A 166 30.61 -9.93 8.15
C GLY A 166 31.28 -9.24 6.98
N GLN A 167 32.26 -8.39 7.28
CA GLN A 167 33.14 -7.83 6.26
C GLN A 167 33.81 -8.95 5.46
N GLY A 168 33.89 -8.80 4.15
CA GLY A 168 34.44 -9.80 3.24
C GLY A 168 33.47 -10.92 2.85
N THR A 169 32.22 -10.93 3.37
CA THR A 169 31.20 -11.90 2.92
C THR A 169 30.93 -11.70 1.44
N LYS A 170 30.91 -12.81 0.69
CA LYS A 170 30.62 -12.83 -0.75
C LYS A 170 29.15 -12.52 -1.02
N VAL A 171 28.91 -11.72 -2.05
CA VAL A 171 27.57 -11.31 -2.51
C VAL A 171 27.44 -11.58 -4.00
N SER A 172 26.33 -12.13 -4.43
CA SER A 172 26.05 -12.46 -5.83
C SER A 172 24.81 -11.73 -6.32
N ARG A 173 24.82 -11.30 -7.58
CA ARG A 173 23.66 -10.70 -8.25
C ARG A 173 22.62 -11.76 -8.61
N THR A 174 21.35 -11.39 -8.55
CA THR A 174 20.26 -12.21 -9.09
C THR A 174 19.81 -11.77 -10.48
N LYS A 175 20.17 -10.57 -10.91
CA LYS A 175 19.69 -9.90 -12.13
C LYS A 175 18.16 -9.77 -12.16
N LYS A 176 17.49 -9.87 -11.02
CA LYS A 176 16.05 -9.75 -10.84
C LYS A 176 15.74 -8.57 -9.91
N GLN A 177 14.75 -7.78 -10.26
CA GLN A 177 14.25 -6.73 -9.38
C GLN A 177 13.52 -7.33 -8.18
N ALA A 178 13.49 -6.59 -7.07
CA ALA A 178 12.70 -6.94 -5.91
C ALA A 178 11.21 -7.01 -6.30
N GLY A 179 10.55 -8.09 -5.91
CA GLY A 179 9.18 -8.38 -6.31
C GLY A 179 8.34 -8.91 -5.17
N MET A 180 7.02 -8.68 -5.29
CA MET A 180 5.98 -9.23 -4.44
C MET A 180 5.36 -10.45 -5.13
N PRO A 181 5.27 -11.62 -4.48
CA PRO A 181 4.47 -12.73 -4.98
C PRO A 181 2.99 -12.34 -4.94
N VAL A 182 2.24 -12.60 -6.00
CA VAL A 182 0.83 -12.20 -6.11
C VAL A 182 -0.05 -13.35 -6.60
N SER A 183 -1.24 -13.44 -6.04
CA SER A 183 -2.33 -14.32 -6.47
C SER A 183 -3.63 -13.95 -5.76
N SER A 184 -4.75 -14.51 -6.20
CA SER A 184 -6.03 -14.41 -5.48
C SER A 184 -6.02 -15.12 -4.11
N ASN A 185 -5.07 -16.03 -3.88
CA ASN A 185 -4.94 -16.75 -2.61
C ASN A 185 -4.44 -15.87 -1.45
N PHE A 186 -4.05 -14.63 -1.73
CA PHE A 186 -3.71 -13.65 -0.70
C PHE A 186 -4.94 -13.08 0.03
N LEU A 187 -6.14 -13.20 -0.54
CA LEU A 187 -7.37 -12.75 0.12
C LEU A 187 -7.58 -13.48 1.45
N GLY A 188 -7.93 -12.75 2.49
CA GLY A 188 -8.11 -13.28 3.84
C GLY A 188 -6.82 -13.46 4.65
N ARG A 189 -5.65 -13.16 4.08
CA ARG A 189 -4.36 -13.45 4.67
C ARG A 189 -3.68 -12.21 5.27
N VAL A 190 -2.81 -12.48 6.24
CA VAL A 190 -1.89 -11.49 6.81
C VAL A 190 -0.47 -11.89 6.42
N VAL A 191 0.23 -11.00 5.74
CA VAL A 191 1.56 -11.25 5.18
C VAL A 191 2.56 -10.16 5.58
N ASP A 192 3.84 -10.51 5.52
CA ASP A 192 4.93 -9.54 5.63
C ASP A 192 5.15 -8.79 4.30
N PRO A 193 6.02 -7.77 4.25
CA PRO A 193 6.32 -7.03 3.01
C PRO A 193 6.95 -7.85 1.88
N LEU A 194 7.44 -9.04 2.15
CA LEU A 194 7.99 -9.99 1.15
C LEU A 194 6.94 -10.98 0.64
N GLY A 195 5.70 -10.92 1.17
CA GLY A 195 4.62 -11.84 0.83
C GLY A 195 4.60 -13.16 1.61
N ASN A 196 5.44 -13.30 2.64
CA ASN A 196 5.40 -14.48 3.50
C ASN A 196 4.20 -14.39 4.45
N PRO A 197 3.43 -15.48 4.63
CA PRO A 197 2.31 -15.49 5.58
C PRO A 197 2.80 -15.46 7.03
N ILE A 198 2.19 -14.57 7.82
CA ILE A 198 2.47 -14.42 9.26
C ILE A 198 1.24 -14.71 10.13
N ASP A 199 0.18 -15.24 9.52
CA ASP A 199 -1.11 -15.56 10.15
C ASP A 199 -1.21 -17.01 10.68
N GLY A 200 -0.19 -17.84 10.47
CA GLY A 200 -0.17 -19.24 10.87
C GLY A 200 -1.03 -20.18 10.01
N LEU A 201 -1.59 -19.71 8.89
CA LEU A 201 -2.46 -20.51 8.01
C LEU A 201 -1.71 -21.27 6.91
N GLY A 202 -0.39 -21.36 7.01
CA GLY A 202 0.46 -22.06 6.03
C GLY A 202 0.84 -21.22 4.81
N PRO A 203 1.63 -21.79 3.90
CA PRO A 203 2.17 -21.09 2.73
C PRO A 203 1.07 -20.65 1.77
N ILE A 204 1.32 -19.57 1.02
CA ILE A 204 0.43 -19.03 -0.01
C ILE A 204 1.02 -19.39 -1.38
N GLU A 205 0.23 -20.04 -2.23
CA GLU A 205 0.65 -20.29 -3.62
C GLU A 205 0.50 -19.01 -4.43
N ALA A 206 1.62 -18.48 -4.91
CA ALA A 206 1.67 -17.35 -5.81
C ALA A 206 1.52 -17.79 -7.27
N THR A 207 0.87 -16.98 -8.10
CA THR A 207 0.75 -17.22 -9.54
C THR A 207 1.86 -16.53 -10.32
N GLU A 208 2.33 -15.39 -9.86
CA GLU A 208 3.39 -14.61 -10.49
C GLU A 208 4.15 -13.77 -9.45
N MET A 209 5.32 -13.24 -9.87
CA MET A 209 6.08 -12.23 -9.13
C MET A 209 5.94 -10.89 -9.85
N ARG A 210 5.50 -9.84 -9.14
CA ARG A 210 5.44 -8.48 -9.69
C ARG A 210 6.51 -7.61 -9.05
N PRO A 211 7.21 -6.76 -9.83
CA PRO A 211 8.15 -5.80 -9.27
C PRO A 211 7.46 -4.92 -8.22
N ILE A 212 8.15 -4.62 -7.13
CA ILE A 212 7.59 -3.71 -6.10
C ILE A 212 7.56 -2.26 -6.58
N GLU A 213 8.43 -1.89 -7.51
CA GLU A 213 8.44 -0.59 -8.15
C GLU A 213 8.10 -0.73 -9.63
N GLU A 214 6.96 -0.17 -10.03
CA GLU A 214 6.53 -0.06 -11.42
C GLU A 214 6.15 1.40 -11.74
N PRO A 215 6.30 1.84 -12.99
CA PRO A 215 5.83 3.15 -13.42
C PRO A 215 4.32 3.29 -13.22
N ALA A 216 3.89 4.49 -12.80
CA ALA A 216 2.46 4.78 -12.72
C ALA A 216 1.79 4.70 -14.11
N PRO A 217 0.49 4.35 -14.19
CA PRO A 217 -0.25 4.35 -15.45
C PRO A 217 -0.16 5.69 -16.18
N SER A 218 -0.03 5.65 -17.50
CA SER A 218 0.07 6.86 -18.32
C SER A 218 -1.24 7.67 -18.31
N ILE A 219 -1.19 8.91 -18.77
CA ILE A 219 -2.38 9.78 -18.87
C ILE A 219 -3.45 9.15 -19.79
N ILE A 220 -3.03 8.47 -20.84
CA ILE A 220 -3.93 7.83 -21.82
C ILE A 220 -4.66 6.63 -21.21
N ASP A 221 -4.02 5.92 -20.27
CA ASP A 221 -4.59 4.73 -19.62
C ASP A 221 -5.60 5.07 -18.53
N ARG A 222 -5.62 6.32 -18.08
CA ARG A 222 -6.47 6.77 -16.96
C ARG A 222 -7.86 7.16 -17.43
N LYS A 223 -8.86 6.79 -16.64
CA LYS A 223 -10.26 7.18 -16.79
C LYS A 223 -10.65 8.18 -15.69
N PRO A 224 -11.50 9.19 -16.00
CA PRO A 224 -12.00 10.12 -14.98
C PRO A 224 -12.70 9.39 -13.82
N VAL A 225 -12.52 9.92 -12.63
CA VAL A 225 -13.13 9.41 -11.38
C VAL A 225 -14.57 9.91 -11.29
N THR A 226 -15.53 9.01 -11.46
CA THR A 226 -16.97 9.33 -11.47
C THR A 226 -17.83 8.36 -10.67
N THR A 227 -17.23 7.30 -10.12
CA THR A 227 -17.93 6.28 -9.33
C THR A 227 -17.59 6.48 -7.86
N PRO A 228 -18.58 6.57 -6.95
CA PRO A 228 -18.30 6.75 -5.53
C PRO A 228 -17.60 5.54 -4.92
N MET A 229 -16.64 5.81 -4.03
CA MET A 229 -16.13 4.89 -3.02
C MET A 229 -16.88 5.24 -1.73
N GLU A 230 -17.96 4.53 -1.47
CA GLU A 230 -18.79 4.79 -0.29
C GLU A 230 -18.03 4.39 0.98
N THR A 231 -17.74 5.37 1.85
CA THR A 231 -17.03 5.11 3.11
C THR A 231 -17.95 4.57 4.21
N GLY A 232 -19.24 4.82 4.09
CA GLY A 232 -20.21 4.53 5.13
C GLY A 232 -20.20 5.54 6.27
N ILE A 233 -19.46 6.65 6.12
CA ILE A 233 -19.34 7.73 7.11
C ILE A 233 -20.08 8.94 6.58
N LEU A 234 -21.15 9.34 7.28
CA LEU A 234 -22.06 10.39 6.84
C LEU A 234 -21.35 11.70 6.52
N SER A 235 -20.44 12.16 7.38
CA SER A 235 -19.68 13.40 7.21
C SER A 235 -18.79 13.37 5.96
N ILE A 236 -18.23 12.22 5.61
CA ILE A 236 -17.32 12.08 4.47
C ILE A 236 -18.13 11.95 3.18
N ASP A 237 -19.04 11.00 3.09
CA ASP A 237 -19.79 10.70 1.87
C ASP A 237 -20.68 11.87 1.44
N SER A 238 -21.16 12.69 2.40
CA SER A 238 -21.99 13.87 2.11
C SER A 238 -21.19 15.10 1.70
N MET A 239 -20.03 15.36 2.34
CA MET A 239 -19.30 16.63 2.17
C MET A 239 -17.97 16.51 1.42
N PHE A 240 -17.28 15.37 1.57
CA PHE A 240 -15.94 15.13 1.00
C PHE A 240 -15.90 13.78 0.30
N PRO A 241 -16.76 13.56 -0.71
CA PRO A 241 -16.91 12.25 -1.34
C PRO A 241 -15.61 11.77 -1.97
N ILE A 242 -15.36 10.49 -1.80
CA ILE A 242 -14.21 9.80 -2.38
C ILE A 242 -14.70 9.02 -3.60
N GLY A 243 -13.93 9.02 -4.68
CA GLY A 243 -14.23 8.25 -5.88
C GLY A 243 -13.28 7.07 -6.08
N ARG A 244 -13.75 6.04 -6.76
CA ARG A 244 -12.93 4.86 -7.11
C ARG A 244 -11.81 5.29 -8.06
N GLY A 245 -10.56 5.11 -7.62
CA GLY A 245 -9.37 5.58 -8.32
C GLY A 245 -8.80 6.90 -7.80
N GLN A 246 -9.38 7.48 -6.76
CA GLN A 246 -8.92 8.71 -6.10
C GLN A 246 -7.89 8.41 -5.01
N ARG A 247 -7.04 9.39 -4.73
CA ARG A 247 -6.12 9.42 -3.58
C ARG A 247 -6.63 10.45 -2.59
N GLU A 248 -7.17 10.02 -1.48
CA GLU A 248 -7.70 10.91 -0.45
C GLU A 248 -6.89 10.74 0.84
N LEU A 249 -6.23 11.80 1.27
CA LEU A 249 -5.39 11.81 2.47
C LEU A 249 -6.27 11.85 3.73
N ILE A 250 -5.96 11.02 4.72
CA ILE A 250 -6.49 11.13 6.08
C ILE A 250 -5.38 11.69 6.96
N ILE A 251 -5.57 12.89 7.50
CA ILE A 251 -4.54 13.63 8.23
C ILE A 251 -5.06 14.14 9.56
N GLY A 252 -4.23 14.14 10.58
CA GLY A 252 -4.54 14.65 11.93
C GLY A 252 -3.58 14.12 12.98
N ASP A 253 -3.72 14.60 14.20
CA ASP A 253 -2.86 14.22 15.31
C ASP A 253 -3.06 12.77 15.77
N ARG A 254 -2.24 12.32 16.70
CA ARG A 254 -2.38 10.99 17.29
C ARG A 254 -3.74 10.80 17.93
N GLN A 255 -4.32 9.61 17.76
CA GLN A 255 -5.58 9.18 18.41
C GLN A 255 -6.82 10.01 18.01
N THR A 256 -6.80 10.75 16.90
CA THR A 256 -7.96 11.48 16.37
C THR A 256 -8.94 10.61 15.57
N GLY A 257 -8.66 9.32 15.40
CA GLY A 257 -9.55 8.38 14.71
C GLY A 257 -9.21 8.10 13.26
N LYS A 258 -7.99 8.42 12.77
CA LYS A 258 -7.56 8.16 11.38
C LYS A 258 -7.74 6.72 10.95
N THR A 259 -7.19 5.79 11.71
CA THR A 259 -7.30 4.33 11.47
C THR A 259 -8.75 3.87 11.50
N SER A 260 -9.59 4.46 12.36
CA SER A 260 -11.01 4.11 12.47
C SER A 260 -11.79 4.46 11.21
N ILE A 261 -11.53 5.61 10.59
CA ILE A 261 -12.13 6.00 9.31
C ILE A 261 -11.75 5.00 8.21
N ALA A 262 -10.47 4.63 8.14
CA ALA A 262 -10.00 3.65 7.18
C ALA A 262 -10.66 2.28 7.39
N LEU A 263 -10.78 1.84 8.65
CA LEU A 263 -11.41 0.57 9.02
C LEU A 263 -12.90 0.57 8.67
N ASP A 264 -13.65 1.62 9.03
CA ASP A 264 -15.07 1.74 8.68
C ASP A 264 -15.29 1.74 7.17
N THR A 265 -14.38 2.38 6.41
CA THR A 265 -14.40 2.35 4.94
C THR A 265 -14.22 0.93 4.41
N ILE A 266 -13.29 0.13 4.99
CA ILE A 266 -13.11 -1.29 4.63
C ILE A 266 -14.36 -2.09 4.96
N LEU A 267 -14.92 -1.94 6.17
CA LEU A 267 -16.13 -2.64 6.59
C LEU A 267 -17.32 -2.36 5.65
N ASN A 268 -17.40 -1.14 5.15
CA ASN A 268 -18.46 -0.72 4.22
C ASN A 268 -18.32 -1.29 2.80
N GLN A 269 -17.21 -1.96 2.46
CA GLN A 269 -17.03 -2.58 1.14
C GLN A 269 -17.66 -3.98 1.03
N LYS A 270 -18.19 -4.53 2.12
CA LYS A 270 -18.87 -5.83 2.11
C LYS A 270 -19.99 -5.86 1.05
N GLY A 271 -19.89 -6.78 0.09
CA GLY A 271 -20.87 -6.94 -1.00
C GLY A 271 -20.81 -5.87 -2.11
N LYS A 272 -19.78 -5.01 -2.14
CA LYS A 272 -19.62 -3.93 -3.14
C LYS A 272 -18.57 -4.24 -4.23
N ASP A 273 -18.17 -5.49 -4.36
CA ASP A 273 -17.16 -5.98 -5.33
C ASP A 273 -15.86 -5.14 -5.33
N CYS A 274 -15.38 -4.84 -4.11
CA CYS A 274 -14.16 -4.09 -3.88
C CYS A 274 -13.21 -4.91 -3.01
N ILE A 275 -11.97 -5.09 -3.46
CA ILE A 275 -10.91 -5.73 -2.69
C ILE A 275 -10.24 -4.68 -1.82
N CYS A 276 -9.96 -5.03 -0.57
CA CYS A 276 -9.31 -4.13 0.37
C CYS A 276 -7.90 -4.62 0.70
N ILE A 277 -6.95 -3.69 0.75
CA ILE A 277 -5.59 -3.95 1.20
C ILE A 277 -5.25 -2.95 2.30
N TYR A 278 -4.92 -3.47 3.48
CA TYR A 278 -4.49 -2.64 4.59
C TYR A 278 -2.99 -2.82 4.81
N VAL A 279 -2.25 -1.72 4.69
CA VAL A 279 -0.80 -1.70 4.88
C VAL A 279 -0.48 -1.10 6.23
N SER A 280 -0.04 -1.94 7.15
CA SER A 280 0.45 -1.54 8.47
C SER A 280 1.94 -1.25 8.39
N ILE A 281 2.35 -0.01 8.69
CA ILE A 281 3.74 0.43 8.62
C ILE A 281 4.20 0.86 10.01
N ALA A 282 5.17 0.14 10.57
CA ALA A 282 5.73 0.39 11.90
C ALA A 282 4.68 0.50 13.02
N GLN A 283 3.58 -0.24 12.90
CA GLN A 283 2.54 -0.33 13.95
C GLN A 283 2.92 -1.36 15.02
N LYS A 284 2.32 -1.22 16.20
CA LYS A 284 2.48 -2.23 17.25
C LYS A 284 1.71 -3.51 16.86
N ALA A 285 2.31 -4.67 17.06
CA ALA A 285 1.69 -5.96 16.77
C ALA A 285 0.31 -6.13 17.41
N SER A 286 0.12 -5.62 18.65
CA SER A 286 -1.17 -5.64 19.34
C SER A 286 -2.25 -4.81 18.64
N THR A 287 -1.89 -3.69 18.01
CA THR A 287 -2.82 -2.85 17.23
C THR A 287 -3.29 -3.60 15.99
N VAL A 288 -2.36 -4.23 15.28
CA VAL A 288 -2.66 -5.02 14.08
C VAL A 288 -3.52 -6.24 14.43
N ALA A 289 -3.21 -6.94 15.54
CA ALA A 289 -4.02 -8.06 16.01
C ALA A 289 -5.48 -7.66 16.31
N ASN A 290 -5.69 -6.50 16.94
CA ASN A 290 -7.03 -5.97 17.21
C ASN A 290 -7.77 -5.62 15.91
N LEU A 291 -7.09 -5.04 14.93
CA LEU A 291 -7.63 -4.74 13.61
C LEU A 291 -8.06 -6.03 12.89
N VAL A 292 -7.19 -7.05 12.83
CA VAL A 292 -7.51 -8.37 12.27
C VAL A 292 -8.74 -8.97 12.93
N ASN A 293 -8.82 -8.92 14.27
CA ASN A 293 -9.97 -9.43 15.01
C ASN A 293 -11.27 -8.67 14.68
N THR A 294 -11.19 -7.35 14.50
CA THR A 294 -12.35 -6.53 14.11
C THR A 294 -12.83 -6.88 12.71
N LEU A 295 -11.91 -7.03 11.75
CA LEU A 295 -12.24 -7.47 10.40
C LEU A 295 -12.86 -8.87 10.37
N LYS A 296 -12.30 -9.80 11.14
CA LYS A 296 -12.86 -11.17 11.26
C LYS A 296 -14.28 -11.17 11.84
N LYS A 297 -14.54 -10.39 12.90
CA LYS A 297 -15.86 -10.30 13.53
C LYS A 297 -16.95 -9.76 12.59
N ASN A 298 -16.57 -8.97 11.59
CA ASN A 298 -17.48 -8.34 10.63
C ASN A 298 -17.46 -9.04 9.25
N ASP A 299 -16.84 -10.23 9.13
CA ASP A 299 -16.66 -10.98 7.88
C ASP A 299 -15.99 -10.15 6.77
N ALA A 300 -15.10 -9.25 7.15
CA ALA A 300 -14.41 -8.37 6.21
C ALA A 300 -13.06 -8.93 5.74
N MET A 301 -12.56 -9.99 6.38
CA MET A 301 -11.32 -10.64 5.95
C MET A 301 -11.44 -11.31 4.59
N ASP A 302 -12.61 -11.82 4.20
CA ASP A 302 -12.81 -12.55 2.94
C ASP A 302 -12.43 -11.74 1.69
N TYR A 303 -12.50 -10.42 1.77
CA TYR A 303 -12.14 -9.50 0.69
C TYR A 303 -10.97 -8.57 1.07
N THR A 304 -10.27 -8.85 2.18
CA THR A 304 -9.19 -7.99 2.68
C THR A 304 -7.88 -8.75 2.77
N VAL A 305 -6.78 -8.08 2.40
CA VAL A 305 -5.40 -8.52 2.64
C VAL A 305 -4.73 -7.54 3.58
N ILE A 306 -3.94 -8.04 4.53
CA ILE A 306 -3.15 -7.19 5.42
C ILE A 306 -1.67 -7.43 5.13
N VAL A 307 -0.97 -6.36 4.73
CA VAL A 307 0.49 -6.35 4.61
C VAL A 307 1.04 -5.64 5.84
N ASN A 308 1.77 -6.35 6.67
CA ASN A 308 2.20 -5.86 7.96
C ASN A 308 3.72 -5.80 8.09
N SER A 309 4.23 -4.61 8.39
CA SER A 309 5.57 -4.39 8.91
C SER A 309 5.47 -3.75 10.28
N THR A 310 5.97 -4.46 11.30
CA THR A 310 5.86 -4.04 12.70
C THR A 310 6.88 -2.95 13.05
N ALA A 311 6.70 -2.31 14.20
CA ALA A 311 7.69 -1.35 14.71
C ALA A 311 9.04 -2.00 15.11
N ALA A 312 9.07 -3.33 15.26
CA ALA A 312 10.28 -4.10 15.56
C ALA A 312 11.03 -4.54 14.31
N ASP A 313 10.40 -4.46 13.13
CA ASP A 313 11.03 -4.85 11.88
C ASP A 313 12.05 -3.80 11.42
N SER A 314 12.97 -4.22 10.54
CA SER A 314 13.99 -3.32 9.98
C SER A 314 13.37 -2.16 9.20
N ALA A 315 14.09 -1.03 9.14
CA ALA A 315 13.69 0.10 8.31
C ALA A 315 13.51 -0.30 6.83
N SER A 316 14.25 -1.31 6.37
CA SER A 316 14.15 -1.88 5.03
C SER A 316 12.77 -2.48 4.74
N LEU A 317 12.25 -3.30 5.67
CA LEU A 317 10.91 -3.89 5.55
C LEU A 317 9.81 -2.83 5.64
N GLN A 318 9.97 -1.86 6.55
CA GLN A 318 9.03 -0.73 6.65
C GLN A 318 9.02 0.12 5.37
N TYR A 319 10.17 0.29 4.72
CA TYR A 319 10.30 1.01 3.45
C TYR A 319 9.60 0.31 2.29
N ILE A 320 9.79 -1.00 2.13
CA ILE A 320 9.20 -1.75 0.99
C ILE A 320 7.72 -2.07 1.18
N ALA A 321 7.19 -2.10 2.40
CA ALA A 321 5.81 -2.51 2.70
C ALA A 321 4.75 -1.83 1.82
N PRO A 322 4.69 -0.49 1.67
CA PRO A 322 3.68 0.14 0.84
C PRO A 322 3.86 -0.17 -0.66
N TYR A 323 5.09 -0.33 -1.14
CA TYR A 323 5.36 -0.67 -2.53
C TYR A 323 4.94 -2.12 -2.85
N SER A 324 5.26 -3.07 -1.98
CA SER A 324 4.84 -4.47 -2.11
C SER A 324 3.32 -4.60 -2.13
N ALA A 325 2.64 -3.91 -1.21
CA ALA A 325 1.18 -3.89 -1.16
C ALA A 325 0.55 -3.27 -2.40
N THR A 326 1.17 -2.21 -2.95
CA THR A 326 0.71 -1.58 -4.20
C THR A 326 0.84 -2.53 -5.39
N SER A 327 1.91 -3.32 -5.48
CA SER A 327 2.07 -4.33 -6.53
C SER A 327 1.00 -5.42 -6.45
N LEU A 328 0.60 -5.81 -5.24
CA LEU A 328 -0.54 -6.70 -5.05
C LEU A 328 -1.87 -6.04 -5.45
N ALA A 329 -2.05 -4.74 -5.15
CA ALA A 329 -3.23 -3.98 -5.58
C ALA A 329 -3.32 -3.89 -7.12
N GLU A 330 -2.20 -3.65 -7.79
CA GLU A 330 -2.11 -3.61 -9.25
C GLU A 330 -2.43 -4.95 -9.91
N TYR A 331 -2.05 -6.07 -9.28
CA TYR A 331 -2.45 -7.39 -9.76
C TYR A 331 -3.97 -7.50 -9.89
N PHE A 332 -4.72 -7.07 -8.89
CA PHE A 332 -6.18 -7.09 -8.94
C PHE A 332 -6.75 -6.02 -9.87
N MET A 333 -6.17 -4.82 -9.89
CA MET A 333 -6.59 -3.73 -10.78
C MET A 333 -6.48 -4.13 -12.25
N HIS A 334 -5.40 -4.80 -12.66
CA HIS A 334 -5.22 -5.29 -14.02
C HIS A 334 -6.17 -6.43 -14.40
N GLN A 335 -6.78 -7.10 -13.42
CA GLN A 335 -7.88 -8.05 -13.64
C GLN A 335 -9.26 -7.36 -13.72
N GLY A 336 -9.30 -6.03 -13.76
CA GLY A 336 -10.53 -5.25 -13.83
C GLY A 336 -11.26 -5.10 -12.50
N LYS A 337 -10.62 -5.42 -11.36
CA LYS A 337 -11.19 -5.27 -10.01
C LYS A 337 -10.96 -3.86 -9.47
N ASP A 338 -11.89 -3.40 -8.65
CA ASP A 338 -11.68 -2.19 -7.86
C ASP A 338 -11.02 -2.55 -6.53
N VAL A 339 -9.97 -1.79 -6.19
CA VAL A 339 -9.18 -2.01 -4.98
C VAL A 339 -9.18 -0.75 -4.12
N LEU A 340 -9.38 -0.93 -2.82
CA LEU A 340 -9.15 0.07 -1.79
C LEU A 340 -7.85 -0.25 -1.08
N ILE A 341 -6.87 0.64 -1.09
CA ILE A 341 -5.62 0.48 -0.36
C ILE A 341 -5.46 1.55 0.70
N VAL A 342 -5.17 1.14 1.93
CA VAL A 342 -4.93 2.02 3.07
C VAL A 342 -3.45 1.92 3.46
N TYR A 343 -2.78 3.06 3.61
CA TYR A 343 -1.38 3.12 4.10
C TYR A 343 -1.35 3.73 5.50
N ASP A 344 -1.24 2.93 6.54
CA ASP A 344 -1.26 3.35 7.94
C ASP A 344 0.10 3.10 8.63
N ASP A 345 1.04 4.09 8.66
CA ASP A 345 0.96 5.43 8.10
C ASP A 345 2.21 5.80 7.29
N LEU A 346 2.06 6.72 6.36
CA LEU A 346 3.17 7.20 5.54
C LEU A 346 4.14 8.14 6.30
N SER A 347 3.77 8.68 7.46
CA SER A 347 4.71 9.42 8.32
C SER A 347 5.83 8.51 8.79
N LYS A 348 5.50 7.29 9.24
CA LYS A 348 6.49 6.28 9.65
C LYS A 348 7.29 5.73 8.47
N HIS A 349 6.64 5.57 7.32
CA HIS A 349 7.33 5.24 6.07
C HIS A 349 8.41 6.26 5.73
N ALA A 350 8.10 7.56 5.82
CA ALA A 350 9.09 8.62 5.62
C ALA A 350 10.24 8.56 6.63
N VAL A 351 9.95 8.24 7.90
CA VAL A 351 10.98 8.06 8.94
C VAL A 351 11.89 6.88 8.61
N ALA A 352 11.34 5.74 8.17
CA ALA A 352 12.14 4.59 7.75
C ALA A 352 13.06 4.96 6.57
N TYR A 353 12.53 5.66 5.57
CA TYR A 353 13.35 6.14 4.45
C TYR A 353 14.43 7.14 4.85
N ARG A 354 14.13 8.05 5.79
CA ARG A 354 15.13 8.97 6.37
C ARG A 354 16.25 8.19 7.05
N THR A 355 15.91 7.19 7.85
CA THR A 355 16.88 6.32 8.54
C THR A 355 17.80 5.63 7.53
N ILE A 356 17.23 4.97 6.52
CA ILE A 356 17.99 4.31 5.45
C ILE A 356 18.92 5.31 4.74
N SER A 357 18.39 6.48 4.37
CA SER A 357 19.17 7.49 3.63
C SER A 357 20.34 8.04 4.44
N LEU A 358 20.16 8.26 5.75
CA LEU A 358 21.23 8.70 6.64
C LEU A 358 22.31 7.61 6.82
N LEU A 359 21.91 6.35 6.94
CA LEU A 359 22.84 5.22 7.03
C LEU A 359 23.61 4.99 5.72
N LEU A 360 23.01 5.29 4.57
CA LEU A 360 23.70 5.31 3.27
C LEU A 360 24.59 6.56 3.05
N GLY A 361 24.69 7.45 4.04
CA GLY A 361 25.51 8.66 3.95
C GLY A 361 24.96 9.76 3.03
N ARG A 362 23.67 9.69 2.63
CA ARG A 362 23.03 10.73 1.83
C ARG A 362 22.86 12.02 2.62
N SER A 363 23.12 13.16 2.00
CA SER A 363 23.01 14.47 2.64
C SER A 363 21.57 14.77 3.07
N PRO A 364 21.31 15.11 4.34
CA PRO A 364 19.97 15.45 4.81
C PRO A 364 19.53 16.84 4.33
N GLY A 365 18.23 16.98 4.05
CA GLY A 365 17.56 18.23 3.74
C GLY A 365 16.69 18.74 4.91
N ARG A 366 15.52 19.33 4.58
CA ARG A 366 14.56 19.85 5.57
C ARG A 366 14.12 18.74 6.53
N GLU A 367 14.11 19.02 7.83
CA GLU A 367 13.75 18.09 8.90
C GLU A 367 14.54 16.76 8.85
N ALA A 368 15.78 16.84 8.36
CA ALA A 368 16.70 15.71 8.14
C ALA A 368 16.18 14.66 7.14
N TYR A 369 15.13 14.92 6.38
CA TYR A 369 14.70 14.05 5.29
C TYR A 369 15.60 14.20 4.07
N PRO A 370 15.82 13.14 3.28
CA PRO A 370 16.54 13.26 2.02
C PRO A 370 15.76 14.11 1.00
N GLY A 371 16.45 14.73 0.06
CA GLY A 371 15.86 15.65 -0.90
C GLY A 371 14.82 15.01 -1.83
N ASP A 372 14.83 13.70 -1.98
CA ASP A 372 13.94 12.92 -2.82
C ASP A 372 12.73 12.33 -2.09
N VAL A 373 12.46 12.70 -0.83
CA VAL A 373 11.32 12.18 -0.07
C VAL A 373 9.97 12.53 -0.71
N PHE A 374 9.87 13.64 -1.43
CA PHE A 374 8.68 13.95 -2.23
C PHE A 374 8.47 12.88 -3.32
N TYR A 375 9.53 12.52 -4.04
CA TYR A 375 9.48 11.50 -5.06
C TYR A 375 9.15 10.11 -4.51
N LEU A 376 9.59 9.81 -3.29
CA LEU A 376 9.24 8.57 -2.58
C LEU A 376 7.71 8.37 -2.53
N HIS A 377 6.97 9.36 -2.04
CA HIS A 377 5.51 9.27 -1.90
C HIS A 377 4.77 9.50 -3.22
N SER A 378 5.28 10.36 -4.11
CA SER A 378 4.62 10.63 -5.38
C SER A 378 4.65 9.41 -6.31
N ARG A 379 5.80 8.71 -6.45
CA ARG A 379 5.88 7.49 -7.27
C ARG A 379 5.04 6.33 -6.72
N LEU A 380 4.81 6.29 -5.39
CA LEU A 380 3.91 5.32 -4.76
C LEU A 380 2.44 5.65 -5.07
N LEU A 381 2.02 6.87 -4.74
CA LEU A 381 0.61 7.27 -4.78
C LEU A 381 0.09 7.49 -6.21
N GLU A 382 0.95 7.90 -7.16
CA GLU A 382 0.57 8.05 -8.57
C GLU A 382 0.19 6.72 -9.25
N ARG A 383 0.57 5.58 -8.69
CA ARG A 383 0.13 4.25 -9.14
C ARG A 383 -1.37 4.02 -8.90
N SER A 384 -1.94 4.75 -7.94
CA SER A 384 -3.37 4.69 -7.65
C SER A 384 -4.15 5.53 -8.66
N SER A 385 -5.02 4.89 -9.41
CA SER A 385 -5.79 5.49 -10.50
C SER A 385 -6.96 4.60 -10.91
N ARG A 386 -7.83 5.10 -11.78
CA ARG A 386 -8.85 4.33 -12.47
C ARG A 386 -8.43 4.12 -13.92
N LEU A 387 -8.46 2.88 -14.39
CA LEU A 387 -8.01 2.53 -15.74
C LEU A 387 -9.15 2.51 -16.77
N ASN A 388 -8.82 2.86 -18.01
CA ASN A 388 -9.72 2.72 -19.16
C ASN A 388 -10.05 1.26 -19.46
N SER A 389 -9.10 0.35 -19.22
CA SER A 389 -9.27 -1.10 -19.36
C SER A 389 -10.18 -1.74 -18.31
N GLY A 390 -10.57 -1.00 -17.30
CA GLY A 390 -11.30 -1.47 -16.12
C GLY A 390 -10.39 -1.64 -14.92
N GLY A 391 -11.02 -1.68 -13.73
CA GLY A 391 -10.31 -1.69 -12.46
C GLY A 391 -9.84 -0.31 -11.98
N SER A 392 -9.63 -0.21 -10.69
CA SER A 392 -9.12 1.00 -10.05
C SER A 392 -8.38 0.67 -8.75
N ILE A 393 -7.47 1.56 -8.34
CA ILE A 393 -6.90 1.58 -6.99
C ILE A 393 -7.27 2.92 -6.36
N THR A 394 -8.05 2.88 -5.29
CA THR A 394 -8.37 4.04 -4.44
C THR A 394 -7.43 4.01 -3.26
N ALA A 395 -6.66 5.07 -3.06
CA ALA A 395 -5.68 5.15 -1.97
C ALA A 395 -6.17 6.04 -0.83
N LEU A 396 -6.05 5.53 0.38
CA LEU A 396 -6.24 6.27 1.63
C LEU A 396 -4.90 6.31 2.38
N PRO A 397 -3.96 7.19 2.01
CA PRO A 397 -2.78 7.42 2.82
C PRO A 397 -3.16 8.10 4.13
N ILE A 398 -2.51 7.68 5.22
CA ILE A 398 -2.65 8.28 6.54
C ILE A 398 -1.36 9.03 6.87
N ILE A 399 -1.50 10.27 7.33
CA ILE A 399 -0.41 11.10 7.84
C ILE A 399 -0.72 11.53 9.27
N GLU A 400 0.28 11.44 10.12
CA GLU A 400 0.21 11.94 11.49
C GLU A 400 0.81 13.33 11.58
N THR A 401 0.06 14.28 12.14
CA THR A 401 0.53 15.62 12.48
C THR A 401 0.91 15.71 13.95
N GLN A 402 1.58 16.79 14.33
CA GLN A 402 1.85 17.19 15.70
C GLN A 402 1.22 18.56 15.91
N ASP A 403 0.35 18.68 16.91
CA ASP A 403 -0.38 19.91 17.26
C ASP A 403 -1.13 20.54 16.07
N GLY A 404 -1.67 19.70 15.17
CA GLY A 404 -2.39 20.14 13.98
C GLY A 404 -1.53 20.80 12.89
N ASP A 405 -0.20 20.74 12.98
CA ASP A 405 0.68 21.41 12.01
C ASP A 405 0.69 20.70 10.65
N VAL A 406 -0.12 21.22 9.73
CA VAL A 406 -0.16 20.77 8.33
C VAL A 406 0.95 21.39 7.47
N SER A 407 1.71 22.37 8.00
CA SER A 407 2.81 23.04 7.30
C SER A 407 4.15 22.31 7.40
N ALA A 408 4.23 21.25 8.22
CA ALA A 408 5.38 20.37 8.32
C ALA A 408 5.71 19.72 6.97
N TYR A 409 6.95 19.22 6.82
CA TYR A 409 7.47 18.82 5.50
C TYR A 409 6.71 17.64 4.88
N ILE A 410 6.48 16.57 5.61
CA ILE A 410 5.76 15.39 5.08
C ILE A 410 4.27 15.66 4.83
N PRO A 411 3.50 16.28 5.75
CA PRO A 411 2.13 16.70 5.48
C PRO A 411 1.99 17.51 4.19
N THR A 412 2.79 18.57 4.02
CA THR A 412 2.74 19.46 2.84
C THR A 412 2.98 18.68 1.54
N ASN A 413 3.96 17.78 1.54
CA ASN A 413 4.26 16.95 0.38
C ASN A 413 3.08 16.06 0.01
N VAL A 414 2.51 15.33 0.96
CA VAL A 414 1.42 14.37 0.68
C VAL A 414 0.11 15.09 0.32
N ILE A 415 -0.20 16.24 0.93
CA ILE A 415 -1.35 17.09 0.53
C ILE A 415 -1.23 17.51 -0.94
N SER A 416 -0.01 17.80 -1.42
CA SER A 416 0.19 18.21 -2.82
C SER A 416 0.07 17.05 -3.81
N ILE A 417 0.39 15.82 -3.40
CA ILE A 417 0.32 14.61 -4.23
C ILE A 417 -1.11 14.09 -4.34
N THR A 418 -1.92 14.23 -3.28
CA THR A 418 -3.27 13.66 -3.20
C THR A 418 -4.34 14.54 -3.84
N ASP A 419 -5.50 13.95 -4.13
CA ASP A 419 -6.64 14.60 -4.76
C ASP A 419 -7.59 15.23 -3.72
N GLY A 420 -7.15 15.37 -2.49
CA GLY A 420 -7.85 15.95 -1.37
C GLY A 420 -7.37 15.41 -0.04
N GLN A 421 -7.93 15.95 1.04
CA GLN A 421 -7.63 15.54 2.40
C GLN A 421 -8.86 15.59 3.31
N ILE A 422 -8.94 14.61 4.21
CA ILE A 422 -9.85 14.60 5.36
C ILE A 422 -9.02 14.96 6.58
N PHE A 423 -9.22 16.17 7.10
CA PHE A 423 -8.51 16.68 8.27
C PHE A 423 -9.28 16.35 9.54
N LEU A 424 -8.63 15.66 10.48
CA LEU A 424 -9.18 15.33 11.79
C LEU A 424 -8.58 16.24 12.85
N GLU A 425 -9.44 16.97 13.53
CA GLU A 425 -9.08 17.97 14.51
C GLU A 425 -9.17 17.41 15.94
N SER A 426 -8.12 17.62 16.74
CA SER A 426 -8.05 17.11 18.11
C SER A 426 -9.12 17.74 19.01
N ASP A 427 -9.37 19.03 18.89
CA ASP A 427 -10.35 19.74 19.72
C ASP A 427 -11.76 19.18 19.49
N LEU A 428 -12.17 18.97 18.24
CA LEU A 428 -13.44 18.33 17.92
C LEU A 428 -13.54 16.91 18.50
N PHE A 429 -12.44 16.14 18.45
CA PHE A 429 -12.41 14.80 19.00
C PHE A 429 -12.62 14.78 20.51
N PHE A 430 -11.99 15.69 21.23
CA PHE A 430 -12.13 15.82 22.69
C PHE A 430 -13.46 16.44 23.11
N GLU A 431 -14.06 17.31 22.28
CA GLU A 431 -15.44 17.79 22.46
C GLU A 431 -16.50 16.68 22.23
N GLY A 432 -16.08 15.50 21.76
CA GLY A 432 -16.98 14.36 21.53
C GLY A 432 -17.58 14.32 20.13
N GLN A 433 -17.14 15.16 19.20
CA GLN A 433 -17.48 15.07 17.77
C GLN A 433 -16.67 13.95 17.13
N ARG A 434 -17.29 12.81 16.89
CA ARG A 434 -16.64 11.63 16.32
C ARG A 434 -17.47 11.05 15.16
N PRO A 435 -16.90 10.99 13.94
CA PRO A 435 -15.54 11.39 13.53
C PRO A 435 -15.31 12.90 13.64
N ALA A 436 -14.06 13.25 13.98
CA ALA A 436 -13.65 14.64 14.24
C ALA A 436 -13.26 15.38 12.95
N VAL A 437 -14.07 15.27 11.90
CA VAL A 437 -13.78 15.85 10.57
C VAL A 437 -13.97 17.36 10.62
N ASN A 438 -12.87 18.08 10.36
CA ASN A 438 -12.92 19.53 10.20
C ASN A 438 -13.46 19.90 8.80
N VAL A 439 -14.66 20.51 8.77
CA VAL A 439 -15.36 20.88 7.53
C VAL A 439 -14.65 22.00 6.74
N GLY A 440 -13.90 22.85 7.43
CA GLY A 440 -13.19 23.98 6.81
C GLY A 440 -11.88 23.58 6.12
N LEU A 441 -11.13 22.65 6.71
CA LEU A 441 -9.81 22.21 6.23
C LEU A 441 -9.87 20.97 5.33
N SER A 442 -10.96 20.21 5.38
CA SER A 442 -11.15 19.04 4.54
C SER A 442 -11.61 19.44 3.13
N VAL A 443 -11.05 18.78 2.12
CA VAL A 443 -11.30 19.05 0.70
C VAL A 443 -11.28 17.76 -0.09
N SER A 444 -12.26 17.56 -0.99
CA SER A 444 -12.18 16.58 -2.06
C SER A 444 -12.14 17.32 -3.40
N ARG A 445 -11.07 17.15 -4.18
CA ARG A 445 -10.92 17.79 -5.50
C ARG A 445 -11.81 17.13 -6.57
N VAL A 446 -12.21 15.88 -6.38
CA VAL A 446 -13.16 15.17 -7.23
C VAL A 446 -14.59 15.65 -6.93
N GLY A 447 -14.90 15.82 -5.65
CA GLY A 447 -16.15 16.39 -5.17
C GLY A 447 -17.40 15.68 -5.72
N GLY A 448 -18.40 16.45 -6.08
CA GLY A 448 -19.71 15.94 -6.52
C GLY A 448 -19.71 15.06 -7.77
N ALA A 449 -18.58 14.94 -8.50
CA ALA A 449 -18.45 13.98 -9.58
C ALA A 449 -18.40 12.52 -9.06
N ALA A 450 -17.92 12.33 -7.83
CA ALA A 450 -17.87 11.04 -7.13
C ALA A 450 -19.09 10.78 -6.25
N GLN A 451 -20.15 11.56 -6.35
CA GLN A 451 -21.41 11.35 -5.62
C GLN A 451 -22.49 10.78 -6.52
N THR A 452 -23.39 9.99 -5.92
CA THR A 452 -24.66 9.65 -6.57
C THR A 452 -25.54 10.92 -6.68
N LYS A 453 -26.47 10.92 -7.63
CA LYS A 453 -27.40 12.05 -7.76
C LYS A 453 -28.28 12.23 -6.51
N ALA A 454 -28.58 11.14 -5.82
CA ALA A 454 -29.33 11.15 -4.57
C ALA A 454 -28.54 11.85 -3.46
N MET A 455 -27.30 11.43 -3.20
CA MET A 455 -26.45 12.02 -2.18
C MET A 455 -26.19 13.51 -2.47
N LYS A 456 -25.83 13.85 -3.71
CA LYS A 456 -25.56 15.22 -4.13
C LYS A 456 -26.76 16.16 -3.86
N LYS A 457 -28.00 15.68 -4.09
CA LYS A 457 -29.21 16.46 -3.84
C LYS A 457 -29.54 16.55 -2.35
N ALA A 458 -29.34 15.45 -1.60
CA ALA A 458 -29.62 15.40 -0.17
C ALA A 458 -28.63 16.25 0.66
N SER A 459 -27.35 16.32 0.26
CA SER A 459 -26.30 17.03 0.99
C SER A 459 -26.04 18.47 0.54
N GLY A 460 -26.82 18.99 -0.42
CA GLY A 460 -26.53 20.25 -1.09
C GLY A 460 -26.43 21.48 -0.18
N SER A 461 -27.26 21.57 0.87
CA SER A 461 -27.28 22.64 1.87
C SER A 461 -26.33 22.42 3.06
N LEU A 462 -25.91 21.16 3.31
CA LEU A 462 -25.24 20.76 4.55
C LEU A 462 -23.99 21.60 4.87
N ARG A 463 -23.06 21.74 3.91
CA ARG A 463 -21.82 22.51 4.13
C ARG A 463 -22.07 23.98 4.45
N ILE A 464 -23.06 24.59 3.79
CA ILE A 464 -23.42 25.99 4.00
C ILE A 464 -24.02 26.15 5.40
N ASN A 465 -24.95 25.28 5.78
CA ASN A 465 -25.59 25.33 7.10
C ASN A 465 -24.58 25.15 8.24
N LEU A 466 -23.63 24.22 8.07
CA LEU A 466 -22.56 24.00 9.05
C LEU A 466 -21.56 25.17 9.13
N ALA A 467 -21.22 25.79 8.00
CA ALA A 467 -20.37 26.99 8.00
C ALA A 467 -21.04 28.16 8.73
N GLN A 468 -22.33 28.41 8.45
CA GLN A 468 -23.11 29.42 9.14
C GLN A 468 -23.25 29.14 10.64
N TYR A 469 -23.49 27.89 11.01
CA TYR A 469 -23.52 27.47 12.42
C TYR A 469 -22.21 27.77 13.15
N ARG A 470 -21.05 27.45 12.55
CA ARG A 470 -19.75 27.75 13.15
C ARG A 470 -19.54 29.25 13.36
N GLU A 471 -19.79 30.02 12.33
CA GLU A 471 -19.68 31.48 12.42
C GLU A 471 -20.59 32.07 13.53
N MET A 472 -21.85 31.64 13.58
CA MET A 472 -22.76 32.06 14.62
C MET A 472 -22.37 31.59 16.03
N LYS A 473 -21.86 30.35 16.17
CA LYS A 473 -21.39 29.81 17.45
C LYS A 473 -20.28 30.66 18.06
N GLU A 474 -19.37 31.17 17.23
CA GLU A 474 -18.32 32.12 17.68
C GLU A 474 -18.89 33.43 18.14
N PHE A 475 -19.86 34.00 17.41
CA PHE A 475 -20.52 35.25 17.80
C PHE A 475 -21.33 35.14 19.09
N THR A 476 -21.95 34.00 19.37
CA THR A 476 -22.78 33.82 20.59
C THR A 476 -21.98 33.84 21.89
N GLN A 477 -20.65 33.61 21.83
CA GLN A 477 -19.80 33.77 23.01
C GLN A 477 -19.72 35.22 23.50
N PHE A 478 -20.06 36.18 22.65
CA PHE A 478 -19.95 37.61 22.93
C PHE A 478 -21.30 38.35 23.00
N ALA A 479 -22.42 37.74 22.57
CA ALA A 479 -23.72 38.35 22.50
C ALA A 479 -24.68 37.78 23.54
N SER A 480 -25.26 38.64 24.38
CA SER A 480 -26.22 38.27 25.43
C SER A 480 -27.66 38.07 24.95
N ASP A 481 -28.06 38.70 23.85
CA ASP A 481 -29.42 38.63 23.29
C ASP A 481 -29.38 38.25 21.82
N LEU A 482 -29.96 37.09 21.51
CA LEU A 482 -30.10 36.57 20.14
C LEU A 482 -31.56 36.71 19.69
N ASP A 483 -31.76 37.12 18.45
CA ASP A 483 -33.08 37.08 17.84
C ASP A 483 -33.56 35.63 17.56
N ASP A 484 -34.85 35.44 17.36
CA ASP A 484 -35.45 34.11 17.21
C ASP A 484 -35.03 33.40 15.91
N ALA A 485 -34.62 34.17 14.89
CA ALA A 485 -34.12 33.58 13.64
C ALA A 485 -32.72 32.96 13.85
N THR A 486 -31.84 33.71 14.53
CA THR A 486 -30.50 33.24 14.89
C THR A 486 -30.55 32.02 15.84
N LYS A 487 -31.47 32.02 16.81
CA LYS A 487 -31.69 30.87 17.71
C LYS A 487 -32.09 29.62 16.94
N ARG A 488 -33.05 29.73 16.01
CA ARG A 488 -33.47 28.60 15.15
C ARG A 488 -32.33 28.08 14.29
N GLN A 489 -31.52 28.96 13.72
CA GLN A 489 -30.39 28.57 12.87
C GLN A 489 -29.28 27.87 13.68
N LEU A 490 -29.03 28.34 14.91
CA LEU A 490 -28.13 27.67 15.85
C LEU A 490 -28.62 26.26 16.24
N GLN A 491 -29.92 26.14 16.53
CA GLN A 491 -30.54 24.87 16.86
C GLN A 491 -30.48 23.89 15.70
N HIS A 492 -30.82 24.32 14.49
CA HIS A 492 -30.67 23.52 13.28
C HIS A 492 -29.23 23.07 13.06
N GLY A 493 -28.25 23.97 13.16
CA GLY A 493 -26.82 23.62 13.05
C GLY A 493 -26.33 22.64 14.12
N GLN A 494 -26.85 22.74 15.34
CA GLN A 494 -26.56 21.80 16.42
C GLN A 494 -27.12 20.42 16.13
N VAL A 495 -28.35 20.32 15.59
CA VAL A 495 -28.94 19.07 15.11
C VAL A 495 -28.06 18.41 14.05
N LEU A 496 -27.61 19.19 13.05
CA LEU A 496 -26.72 18.70 12.01
C LEU A 496 -25.40 18.17 12.58
N MET A 497 -24.80 18.89 13.55
CA MET A 497 -23.56 18.41 14.21
C MET A 497 -23.77 17.11 14.98
N GLU A 498 -24.90 16.95 15.67
CA GLU A 498 -25.21 15.68 16.36
C GLU A 498 -25.45 14.52 15.38
N LEU A 499 -26.12 14.75 14.27
CA LEU A 499 -26.34 13.73 13.22
C LEU A 499 -25.02 13.27 12.59
N LEU A 500 -24.02 14.14 12.47
CA LEU A 500 -22.71 13.78 11.93
C LEU A 500 -21.87 12.89 12.87
N LYS A 501 -22.25 12.76 14.14
CA LYS A 501 -21.60 11.79 15.04
C LYS A 501 -21.98 10.38 14.62
N GLN A 502 -21.02 9.48 14.62
CA GLN A 502 -21.21 8.09 14.23
C GLN A 502 -20.39 7.17 15.10
N PRO A 503 -20.95 6.06 15.63
CA PRO A 503 -20.20 5.08 16.41
C PRO A 503 -19.22 4.32 15.51
N LEU A 504 -18.12 3.83 16.11
CA LEU A 504 -17.11 3.03 15.43
C LEU A 504 -17.68 1.69 14.96
N ASN A 505 -17.19 1.19 13.82
CA ASN A 505 -17.57 -0.09 13.22
C ASN A 505 -19.06 -0.22 12.87
N HIS A 506 -19.72 0.91 12.65
CA HIS A 506 -21.12 0.98 12.22
C HIS A 506 -21.28 1.88 10.99
N PRO A 507 -20.77 1.46 9.82
CA PRO A 507 -20.95 2.21 8.60
C PRO A 507 -22.45 2.27 8.22
N MET A 508 -22.92 3.45 7.80
CA MET A 508 -24.30 3.66 7.37
C MET A 508 -24.49 3.24 5.91
N SER A 509 -25.67 2.74 5.57
CA SER A 509 -26.02 2.47 4.18
C SER A 509 -26.23 3.78 3.41
N HIS A 510 -26.02 3.74 2.09
CA HIS A 510 -26.24 4.90 1.23
C HIS A 510 -27.67 5.45 1.33
N ALA A 511 -28.68 4.57 1.40
CA ALA A 511 -30.09 4.96 1.52
C ALA A 511 -30.37 5.64 2.86
N ASP A 512 -29.86 5.09 3.96
CA ASP A 512 -30.04 5.65 5.31
C ASP A 512 -29.43 7.06 5.41
N MET A 513 -28.24 7.26 4.83
CA MET A 513 -27.62 8.60 4.77
C MET A 513 -28.50 9.61 4.01
N VAL A 514 -29.05 9.20 2.86
CA VAL A 514 -29.93 10.07 2.06
C VAL A 514 -31.20 10.40 2.84
N ILE A 515 -31.84 9.43 3.50
CA ILE A 515 -33.05 9.62 4.31
C ILE A 515 -32.77 10.61 5.45
N VAL A 516 -31.71 10.37 6.23
CA VAL A 516 -31.33 11.24 7.36
C VAL A 516 -31.06 12.67 6.91
N LEU A 517 -30.32 12.86 5.81
CA LEU A 517 -30.04 14.20 5.28
C LEU A 517 -31.29 14.92 4.80
N VAL A 518 -32.22 14.22 4.14
CA VAL A 518 -33.50 14.80 3.70
C VAL A 518 -34.38 15.22 4.89
N VAL A 519 -34.43 14.38 5.94
CA VAL A 519 -35.20 14.66 7.16
C VAL A 519 -34.59 15.83 7.92
N ALA A 520 -33.25 15.90 8.02
CA ALA A 520 -32.54 16.98 8.64
C ALA A 520 -32.73 18.32 7.88
N ASP A 521 -32.57 18.30 6.54
CA ASP A 521 -32.76 19.50 5.69
C ASP A 521 -34.18 20.08 5.79
N ALA A 522 -35.17 19.21 6.07
CA ALA A 522 -36.56 19.61 6.29
C ALA A 522 -36.85 20.17 7.71
N GLY A 523 -35.87 20.18 8.61
CA GLY A 523 -35.99 20.69 10.00
C GLY A 523 -36.90 19.86 10.91
N ILE A 524 -37.19 18.61 10.55
CA ILE A 524 -38.14 17.73 11.29
C ILE A 524 -37.59 17.36 12.68
N LEU A 525 -36.29 17.44 12.89
CA LEU A 525 -35.60 17.08 14.14
C LEU A 525 -35.21 18.30 14.97
N ASP A 526 -35.51 19.53 14.52
CA ASP A 526 -35.02 20.77 15.14
C ASP A 526 -35.67 21.06 16.51
N ASP A 527 -36.77 20.41 16.85
CA ASP A 527 -37.44 20.52 18.15
C ASP A 527 -36.86 19.61 19.24
N LEU A 528 -35.92 18.74 18.89
CA LEU A 528 -35.35 17.77 19.81
C LEU A 528 -34.18 18.33 20.63
N ASP A 529 -34.05 17.79 21.87
CA ASP A 529 -32.83 17.99 22.65
C ASP A 529 -31.65 17.28 21.94
N PRO A 530 -30.46 17.92 21.83
CA PRO A 530 -29.28 17.33 21.20
C PRO A 530 -28.95 15.89 21.65
N LYS A 531 -29.19 15.59 22.92
CA LYS A 531 -28.94 14.23 23.48
C LYS A 531 -29.89 13.15 22.94
N GLN A 532 -31.04 13.55 22.40
CA GLN A 532 -32.05 12.63 21.88
C GLN A 532 -31.88 12.35 20.37
N ILE A 533 -31.18 13.22 19.63
CA ILE A 533 -31.09 13.16 18.18
C ILE A 533 -30.55 11.84 17.68
N LYS A 534 -29.46 11.30 18.26
CA LYS A 534 -28.91 10.01 17.81
C LYS A 534 -29.83 8.82 18.07
N LYS A 535 -30.58 8.85 19.16
CA LYS A 535 -31.58 7.81 19.43
C LYS A 535 -32.73 7.90 18.45
N GLU A 536 -33.20 9.12 18.17
CA GLU A 536 -34.29 9.35 17.23
C GLU A 536 -33.89 8.99 15.81
N GLU A 537 -32.67 9.34 15.37
CA GLU A 537 -32.11 8.93 14.09
C GLU A 537 -32.17 7.40 13.93
N THR A 538 -31.70 6.65 14.93
CA THR A 538 -31.71 5.19 14.89
C THR A 538 -33.13 4.63 14.78
N THR A 539 -34.04 5.10 15.66
CA THR A 539 -35.42 4.61 15.66
C THR A 539 -36.19 5.01 14.40
N LEU A 540 -35.92 6.18 13.84
CA LEU A 540 -36.48 6.64 12.56
C LEU A 540 -36.02 5.75 11.41
N LEU A 541 -34.71 5.46 11.33
CA LEU A 541 -34.17 4.59 10.28
C LEU A 541 -34.69 3.15 10.39
N ASP A 542 -34.78 2.61 11.61
CA ASP A 542 -35.37 1.29 11.86
C ASP A 542 -36.82 1.26 11.38
N TRP A 543 -37.59 2.31 11.72
CA TRP A 543 -39.00 2.42 11.28
C TRP A 543 -39.12 2.48 9.75
N PHE A 544 -38.25 3.25 9.05
CA PHE A 544 -38.22 3.29 7.59
C PHE A 544 -37.88 1.92 7.00
N ASN A 545 -36.91 1.23 7.56
CA ASN A 545 -36.47 -0.07 7.08
C ASN A 545 -37.54 -1.18 7.30
N GLU A 546 -38.30 -1.11 8.40
CA GLU A 546 -39.37 -2.07 8.71
C GLU A 546 -40.65 -1.80 7.92
N ASN A 547 -41.08 -0.54 7.83
CA ASN A 547 -42.40 -0.19 7.29
C ASN A 547 -42.35 0.33 5.85
N HIS A 548 -41.21 0.87 5.40
CA HIS A 548 -41.04 1.56 4.11
C HIS A 548 -39.76 1.17 3.38
N SER A 549 -39.37 -0.12 3.45
CA SER A 549 -38.15 -0.65 2.82
C SER A 549 -38.10 -0.42 1.29
N GLU A 550 -39.23 -0.14 0.65
CA GLU A 550 -39.30 0.22 -0.77
C GLU A 550 -38.54 1.54 -1.05
N ILE A 551 -38.51 2.49 -0.12
CA ILE A 551 -37.78 3.77 -0.26
C ILE A 551 -36.28 3.51 -0.31
N SER A 552 -35.75 2.76 0.65
CA SER A 552 -34.33 2.39 0.69
C SER A 552 -33.93 1.60 -0.56
N ARG A 553 -34.79 0.69 -1.03
CA ARG A 553 -34.59 -0.07 -2.27
C ARG A 553 -34.60 0.85 -3.50
N GLU A 554 -35.53 1.79 -3.59
CA GLU A 554 -35.64 2.76 -4.69
C GLU A 554 -34.40 3.64 -4.77
N ILE A 555 -33.92 4.20 -3.65
CA ILE A 555 -32.68 4.98 -3.57
C ILE A 555 -31.48 4.15 -4.02
N ASN A 556 -31.35 2.94 -3.51
CA ASN A 556 -30.21 2.07 -3.81
C ASN A 556 -30.17 1.61 -5.26
N THR A 557 -31.33 1.41 -5.89
CA THR A 557 -31.44 0.94 -7.29
C THR A 557 -31.26 2.09 -8.28
N THR A 558 -31.96 3.19 -8.06
CA THR A 558 -31.97 4.34 -9.00
C THR A 558 -30.79 5.26 -8.83
N LYS A 559 -30.21 5.31 -7.61
CA LYS A 559 -29.19 6.29 -7.18
C LYS A 559 -29.61 7.75 -7.43
N LYS A 560 -30.94 8.00 -7.47
CA LYS A 560 -31.56 9.30 -7.70
C LYS A 560 -32.51 9.65 -6.55
N LEU A 561 -32.67 10.94 -6.33
CA LEU A 561 -33.64 11.52 -5.41
C LEU A 561 -34.44 12.57 -6.22
N ASP A 562 -35.60 12.18 -6.76
CA ASP A 562 -36.51 13.12 -7.39
C ASP A 562 -37.36 13.88 -6.34
N ASP A 563 -38.12 14.88 -6.77
CA ASP A 563 -38.90 15.70 -5.85
C ASP A 563 -40.07 14.92 -5.23
N ASN A 564 -40.60 13.94 -5.94
CA ASN A 564 -41.66 13.08 -5.43
C ASN A 564 -41.13 12.18 -4.29
N LEU A 565 -40.00 11.52 -4.50
CA LEU A 565 -39.38 10.68 -3.48
C LEU A 565 -38.93 11.51 -2.27
N LYS A 566 -38.34 12.71 -2.50
CA LYS A 566 -38.00 13.65 -1.40
C LYS A 566 -39.25 14.02 -0.59
N THR A 567 -40.36 14.36 -1.24
CA THR A 567 -41.63 14.71 -0.58
C THR A 567 -42.20 13.51 0.19
N ARG A 568 -42.16 12.30 -0.37
CA ARG A 568 -42.59 11.07 0.32
C ARG A 568 -41.80 10.84 1.61
N ILE A 569 -40.47 10.96 1.56
CA ILE A 569 -39.61 10.81 2.75
C ILE A 569 -40.01 11.83 3.83
N ILE A 570 -40.18 13.10 3.46
CA ILE A 570 -40.57 14.17 4.38
C ILE A 570 -41.95 13.90 5.00
N THR A 571 -42.93 13.51 4.18
CA THR A 571 -44.31 13.23 4.66
C THR A 571 -44.31 12.07 5.65
N LEU A 572 -43.60 10.96 5.31
CA LEU A 572 -43.50 9.81 6.19
C LEU A 572 -42.76 10.11 7.49
N ALA A 573 -41.69 10.89 7.43
CA ALA A 573 -40.95 11.31 8.62
C ALA A 573 -41.81 12.21 9.55
N LYS A 574 -42.63 13.11 8.98
CA LYS A 574 -43.61 13.88 9.74
C LYS A 574 -44.69 13.03 10.39
N GLN A 575 -45.24 12.05 9.65
CA GLN A 575 -46.20 11.08 10.20
C GLN A 575 -45.60 10.27 11.36
N TYR A 576 -44.36 9.79 11.22
CA TYR A 576 -43.65 9.11 12.29
C TYR A 576 -43.52 10.01 13.55
N ARG A 577 -43.20 11.28 13.36
CA ARG A 577 -43.05 12.26 14.45
C ARG A 577 -44.38 12.78 15.01
N GLY A 578 -45.52 12.47 14.39
CA GLY A 578 -46.83 13.03 14.74
C GLY A 578 -46.92 14.55 14.49
N GLN A 579 -46.13 15.07 13.55
CA GLN A 579 -46.15 16.46 13.08
C GLN A 579 -47.05 16.52 11.83
N GLU A 580 -48.12 17.29 11.84
CA GLU A 580 -49.02 17.50 10.69
C GLU A 580 -48.41 18.41 9.61
#